data_ad9c6bd03186094f7a770ce759686565
#
_entry.id   ad9c6bd03186094f7a770ce759686565
#
_cell.length_a   1.000
_cell.length_b   1.000
_cell.length_c   1.000
_cell.angle_alpha   90.00
_cell.angle_beta   90.00
_cell.angle_gamma   90.00
#
_symmetry.space_group_name_H-M   'P 1'
#
loop_
_entity.id
_entity.type
_entity.pdbx_description
1 polymer ?
#
loop_
_entity_poly.entity_id
_entity_poly.type
_entity_poly.pdbx_seq_one_letter_code
_entity_poly.pdbx_strand_id
1 'polypeptide(L)'
;MKAVFFADLIVMRRYLAQLFGTCAFIAVFIAIVTQSAVPVGACLAAMIPMMFLFSIVAYDEMNSWESFRLVLPVSRSGVVMGRYASFLLMVLVSMVIGGVLTCLLLACATALAPSFEIAKTIASGGVDLTMVFGSVLMAAAFVVVLASLSLPLIMRSGMTRAARFLPVVMVLIFVGGGFVFGEDGPLSNVGEALFGWIDALGPESLVLAVVVAFAASLALCAISAVVSMRFYATREF
;
A
#
# COMPACT_ATOMS: atom_id res chain seq x y z
N MET A 1 18.44 8.94 11.71
CA MET A 1 17.22 8.14 11.59
C MET A 1 16.01 8.81 12.26
N LYS A 2 16.01 9.02 13.60
CA LYS A 2 14.87 9.62 14.32
C LYS A 2 14.44 11.00 13.75
N ALA A 3 15.39 11.88 13.45
CA ALA A 3 15.13 13.22 12.95
C ALA A 3 14.34 13.20 11.61
N VAL A 4 14.72 12.34 10.66
CA VAL A 4 14.04 12.22 9.37
C VAL A 4 12.64 11.65 9.55
N PHE A 5 12.50 10.61 10.36
CA PHE A 5 11.21 10.01 10.68
C PHE A 5 10.21 11.02 11.26
N PHE A 6 10.62 11.80 12.27
CA PHE A 6 9.76 12.82 12.84
C PHE A 6 9.51 13.99 11.88
N ALA A 7 10.50 14.38 11.07
CA ALA A 7 10.32 15.42 10.06
C ALA A 7 9.24 15.01 9.04
N ASP A 8 9.28 13.78 8.54
CA ASP A 8 8.29 13.24 7.61
C ASP A 8 6.86 13.31 8.19
N LEU A 9 6.70 12.93 9.47
CA LEU A 9 5.40 12.98 10.15
C LEU A 9 4.92 14.41 10.40
N ILE A 10 5.81 15.33 10.80
CA ILE A 10 5.47 16.73 11.06
C ILE A 10 5.05 17.44 9.76
N VAL A 11 5.81 17.25 8.69
CA VAL A 11 5.49 17.84 7.36
C VAL A 11 4.13 17.34 6.89
N MET A 12 3.86 16.05 7.02
CA MET A 12 2.61 15.47 6.56
C MET A 12 1.41 15.75 7.46
N ARG A 13 1.60 16.11 8.73
CA ARG A 13 0.51 16.40 9.67
C ARG A 13 -0.52 17.38 9.10
N ARG A 14 -0.05 18.37 8.35
CA ARG A 14 -0.91 19.41 7.73
C ARG A 14 -1.78 18.83 6.61
N TYR A 15 -1.30 17.79 5.94
CA TYR A 15 -1.98 17.15 4.80
C TYR A 15 -2.76 15.90 5.19
N LEU A 16 -2.51 15.34 6.38
CA LEU A 16 -3.14 14.09 6.81
C LEU A 16 -4.67 14.18 6.82
N ALA A 17 -5.24 15.29 7.32
CA ALA A 17 -6.69 15.46 7.37
C ALA A 17 -7.31 15.45 5.96
N GLN A 18 -6.68 16.12 5.00
CA GLN A 18 -7.13 16.13 3.61
C GLN A 18 -6.97 14.75 2.97
N LEU A 19 -5.84 14.09 3.20
CA LEU A 19 -5.55 12.75 2.69
C LEU A 19 -6.56 11.74 3.21
N PHE A 20 -6.80 11.72 4.52
CA PHE A 20 -7.79 10.82 5.12
C PHE A 20 -9.21 11.14 4.67
N GLY A 21 -9.58 12.41 4.55
CA GLY A 21 -10.89 12.84 4.05
C GLY A 21 -11.13 12.37 2.61
N THR A 22 -10.15 12.55 1.74
CA THR A 22 -10.24 12.09 0.33
C THR A 22 -10.32 10.58 0.25
N CYS A 23 -9.48 9.86 1.01
CA CYS A 23 -9.50 8.40 1.04
C CYS A 23 -10.81 7.85 1.60
N ALA A 24 -11.36 8.46 2.67
CA ALA A 24 -12.65 8.07 3.23
C ALA A 24 -13.80 8.30 2.25
N PHE A 25 -13.78 9.42 1.52
CA PHE A 25 -14.77 9.69 0.47
C PHE A 25 -14.74 8.63 -0.63
N ILE A 26 -13.55 8.31 -1.15
CA ILE A 26 -13.37 7.28 -2.17
C ILE A 26 -13.80 5.92 -1.65
N ALA A 27 -13.51 5.60 -0.39
CA ALA A 27 -13.88 4.34 0.24
C ALA A 27 -15.41 4.17 0.33
N VAL A 28 -16.14 5.22 0.73
CA VAL A 28 -17.61 5.21 0.74
C VAL A 28 -18.15 5.05 -0.68
N PHE A 29 -17.58 5.74 -1.66
CA PHE A 29 -17.97 5.60 -3.05
C PHE A 29 -17.79 4.16 -3.56
N ILE A 30 -16.66 3.53 -3.23
CA ILE A 30 -16.39 2.13 -3.57
C ILE A 30 -17.42 1.21 -2.92
N ALA A 31 -17.74 1.41 -1.63
CA ALA A 31 -18.74 0.61 -0.93
C ALA A 31 -20.12 0.65 -1.62
N ILE A 32 -20.52 1.84 -2.12
CA ILE A 32 -21.78 2.02 -2.82
C ILE A 32 -21.74 1.32 -4.21
N VAL A 33 -20.65 1.48 -4.97
CA VAL A 33 -20.52 0.92 -6.32
C VAL A 33 -20.40 -0.60 -6.28
N THR A 34 -19.61 -1.14 -5.35
CA THR A 34 -19.41 -2.60 -5.22
C THR A 34 -20.51 -3.30 -4.41
N GLN A 35 -21.38 -2.52 -3.76
CA GLN A 35 -22.41 -3.02 -2.83
C GLN A 35 -21.83 -3.95 -1.73
N SER A 36 -20.58 -3.73 -1.37
CA SER A 36 -19.84 -4.52 -0.39
C SER A 36 -18.93 -3.64 0.49
N ALA A 37 -18.82 -3.98 1.76
CA ALA A 37 -17.90 -3.31 2.67
C ALA A 37 -16.46 -3.85 2.62
N VAL A 38 -16.25 -5.07 2.11
CA VAL A 38 -14.93 -5.74 2.10
C VAL A 38 -13.85 -4.96 1.33
N PRO A 39 -14.11 -4.42 0.11
CA PRO A 39 -13.09 -3.69 -0.64
C PRO A 39 -12.64 -2.37 0.01
N VAL A 40 -13.46 -1.81 0.90
CA VAL A 40 -13.19 -0.51 1.53
C VAL A 40 -11.91 -0.53 2.35
N GLY A 41 -11.77 -1.54 3.23
CA GLY A 41 -10.58 -1.68 4.07
C GLY A 41 -9.32 -1.93 3.26
N ALA A 42 -9.41 -2.79 2.26
CA ALA A 42 -8.32 -3.08 1.33
C ALA A 42 -7.89 -1.83 0.55
N CYS A 43 -8.85 -1.05 0.04
CA CYS A 43 -8.58 0.19 -0.68
C CYS A 43 -7.86 1.22 0.21
N LEU A 44 -8.33 1.43 1.44
CA LEU A 44 -7.69 2.35 2.39
C LEU A 44 -6.29 1.88 2.79
N ALA A 45 -6.12 0.58 3.05
CA ALA A 45 -4.82 0.01 3.38
C ALA A 45 -3.79 0.18 2.25
N ALA A 46 -4.25 0.22 1.00
CA ALA A 46 -3.41 0.45 -0.17
C ALA A 46 -3.16 1.94 -0.45
N MET A 47 -4.20 2.75 -0.49
CA MET A 47 -4.12 4.14 -0.96
C MET A 47 -3.37 5.05 0.02
N ILE A 48 -3.65 4.94 1.32
CA ILE A 48 -3.08 5.86 2.33
C ILE A 48 -1.55 5.82 2.33
N PRO A 49 -0.87 4.65 2.45
CA PRO A 49 0.60 4.63 2.51
C PRO A 49 1.26 5.01 1.18
N MET A 50 0.63 4.69 0.04
CA MET A 50 1.17 5.10 -1.27
C MET A 50 1.05 6.60 -1.49
N MET A 51 -0.10 7.20 -1.19
CA MET A 51 -0.26 8.66 -1.25
C MET A 51 0.69 9.38 -0.29
N PHE A 52 0.86 8.86 0.92
CA PHE A 52 1.83 9.38 1.88
C PHE A 52 3.24 9.35 1.31
N LEU A 53 3.69 8.20 0.78
CA LEU A 53 5.01 8.04 0.21
C LEU A 53 5.29 9.03 -0.91
N PHE A 54 4.39 9.12 -1.89
CA PHE A 54 4.55 10.02 -3.02
C PHE A 54 4.48 11.50 -2.59
N SER A 55 3.59 11.86 -1.67
CA SER A 55 3.47 13.23 -1.17
C SER A 55 4.74 13.70 -0.48
N ILE A 56 5.37 12.88 0.36
CA ILE A 56 6.61 13.24 1.04
C ILE A 56 7.75 13.41 0.04
N VAL A 57 7.89 12.51 -0.92
CA VAL A 57 8.97 12.58 -1.90
C VAL A 57 8.78 13.78 -2.83
N ALA A 58 7.55 14.05 -3.26
CA ALA A 58 7.23 15.24 -4.05
C ALA A 58 7.53 16.53 -3.26
N TYR A 59 7.18 16.58 -1.97
CA TYR A 59 7.48 17.72 -1.11
C TYR A 59 8.99 17.97 -0.96
N ASP A 60 9.77 16.92 -0.80
CA ASP A 60 11.22 17.00 -0.71
C ASP A 60 11.83 17.60 -1.98
N GLU A 61 11.37 17.18 -3.16
CA GLU A 61 11.89 17.66 -4.44
C GLU A 61 11.46 19.12 -4.70
N MET A 62 10.20 19.48 -4.45
CA MET A 62 9.69 20.83 -4.63
C MET A 62 10.41 21.87 -3.77
N ASN A 63 10.86 21.50 -2.58
CA ASN A 63 11.53 22.41 -1.65
C ASN A 63 13.06 22.27 -1.63
N SER A 64 13.65 21.52 -2.56
CA SER A 64 15.09 21.24 -2.62
C SER A 64 15.63 20.69 -1.27
N TRP A 65 14.80 19.96 -0.54
CA TRP A 65 15.09 19.46 0.79
C TRP A 65 16.21 18.42 0.79
N GLU A 66 16.43 17.76 -0.36
CA GLU A 66 17.53 16.82 -0.55
C GLU A 66 18.91 17.51 -0.38
N SER A 67 19.10 18.67 -1.01
CA SER A 67 20.35 19.45 -0.92
C SER A 67 20.57 19.98 0.50
N PHE A 68 19.50 20.43 1.17
CA PHE A 68 19.59 20.92 2.55
C PHE A 68 19.98 19.81 3.53
N ARG A 69 19.50 18.58 3.32
CA ARG A 69 19.86 17.43 4.18
C ARG A 69 21.36 17.09 4.17
N LEU A 70 22.08 17.42 3.09
CA LEU A 70 23.54 17.19 2.99
C LEU A 70 24.34 18.08 3.94
N VAL A 71 23.80 19.24 4.30
CA VAL A 71 24.45 20.19 5.24
C VAL A 71 24.18 19.78 6.70
N LEU A 72 23.16 18.96 6.94
CA LEU A 72 22.82 18.48 8.27
C LEU A 72 23.72 17.28 8.67
N PRO A 73 24.03 17.12 9.98
CA PRO A 73 24.82 15.99 10.47
C PRO A 73 23.99 14.69 10.51
N VAL A 74 23.42 14.31 9.36
CA VAL A 74 22.59 13.12 9.19
C VAL A 74 23.27 12.16 8.23
N SER A 75 23.43 10.90 8.63
CA SER A 75 24.02 9.89 7.75
C SER A 75 23.07 9.57 6.58
N ARG A 76 23.63 9.34 5.40
CA ARG A 76 22.86 8.95 4.19
C ARG A 76 22.01 7.70 4.42
N SER A 77 22.54 6.70 5.12
CA SER A 77 21.79 5.51 5.52
C SER A 77 20.64 5.83 6.50
N GLY A 78 20.86 6.80 7.42
CA GLY A 78 19.82 7.25 8.34
C GLY A 78 18.63 7.93 7.65
N VAL A 79 18.86 8.60 6.52
CA VAL A 79 17.78 9.19 5.69
C VAL A 79 16.94 8.08 5.08
N VAL A 80 17.55 7.10 4.43
CA VAL A 80 16.83 5.98 3.79
C VAL A 80 16.05 5.18 4.84
N MET A 81 16.69 4.78 5.94
CA MET A 81 16.01 4.01 7.00
C MET A 81 14.87 4.80 7.65
N GLY A 82 15.01 6.12 7.79
CA GLY A 82 13.93 6.98 8.28
C GLY A 82 12.71 6.93 7.36
N ARG A 83 12.93 6.98 6.04
CA ARG A 83 11.87 6.93 5.03
C ARG A 83 11.12 5.58 5.03
N TYR A 84 11.86 4.47 5.09
CA TYR A 84 11.25 3.15 5.19
C TYR A 84 10.46 2.98 6.49
N ALA A 85 10.98 3.50 7.61
CA ALA A 85 10.29 3.43 8.89
C ALA A 85 9.00 4.27 8.90
N SER A 86 9.00 5.48 8.35
CA SER A 86 7.79 6.31 8.24
C SER A 86 6.75 5.69 7.30
N PHE A 87 7.19 5.08 6.19
CA PHE A 87 6.31 4.35 5.29
C PHE A 87 5.66 3.13 5.98
N LEU A 88 6.43 2.27 6.65
CA LEU A 88 5.91 1.10 7.36
C LEU A 88 4.97 1.50 8.50
N LEU A 89 5.26 2.59 9.22
CA LEU A 89 4.31 3.12 10.20
C LEU A 89 2.97 3.48 9.54
N MET A 90 3.00 4.14 8.37
CA MET A 90 1.77 4.49 7.66
C MET A 90 1.02 3.28 7.12
N VAL A 91 1.71 2.21 6.74
CA VAL A 91 1.08 0.92 6.42
C VAL A 91 0.33 0.37 7.62
N LEU A 92 0.94 0.33 8.80
CA LEU A 92 0.26 -0.14 10.02
C LEU A 92 -0.94 0.74 10.39
N VAL A 93 -0.77 2.06 10.34
CA VAL A 93 -1.86 3.01 10.61
C VAL A 93 -3.01 2.83 9.61
N SER A 94 -2.71 2.67 8.33
CA SER A 94 -3.73 2.47 7.29
C SER A 94 -4.48 1.15 7.43
N MET A 95 -3.82 0.07 7.86
CA MET A 95 -4.47 -1.21 8.16
C MET A 95 -5.48 -1.07 9.30
N VAL A 96 -5.09 -0.38 10.38
CA VAL A 96 -6.00 -0.14 11.51
C VAL A 96 -7.18 0.72 11.09
N ILE A 97 -6.92 1.83 10.38
CA ILE A 97 -7.98 2.74 9.91
C ILE A 97 -8.89 2.03 8.90
N GLY A 98 -8.32 1.29 7.95
CA GLY A 98 -9.08 0.52 6.97
C GLY A 98 -10.00 -0.51 7.63
N GLY A 99 -9.49 -1.28 8.58
CA GLY A 99 -10.28 -2.24 9.34
C GLY A 99 -11.40 -1.58 10.17
N VAL A 100 -11.07 -0.53 10.92
CA VAL A 100 -12.05 0.21 11.74
C VAL A 100 -13.14 0.85 10.89
N LEU A 101 -12.77 1.53 9.79
CA LEU A 101 -13.76 2.16 8.92
C LEU A 101 -14.65 1.14 8.21
N THR A 102 -14.12 0.00 7.82
CA THR A 102 -14.94 -1.09 7.25
C THR A 102 -15.95 -1.61 8.29
N CYS A 103 -15.54 -1.84 9.53
CA CYS A 103 -16.42 -2.25 10.59
C CYS A 103 -17.49 -1.17 10.91
N LEU A 104 -17.12 0.10 10.92
CA LEU A 104 -18.04 1.21 11.11
C LEU A 104 -19.06 1.32 9.96
N LEU A 105 -18.60 1.19 8.72
CA LEU A 105 -19.50 1.20 7.55
C LEU A 105 -20.49 0.03 7.62
N LEU A 106 -20.03 -1.14 8.02
CA LEU A 106 -20.89 -2.30 8.18
C LEU A 106 -21.92 -2.08 9.29
N ALA A 107 -21.51 -1.54 10.44
CA ALA A 107 -22.43 -1.19 11.53
C ALA A 107 -23.44 -0.11 11.10
N CYS A 108 -23.01 0.91 10.34
CA CYS A 108 -23.92 1.91 9.78
C CYS A 108 -24.88 1.29 8.76
N ALA A 109 -24.40 0.42 7.89
CA ALA A 109 -25.22 -0.27 6.89
C ALA A 109 -26.29 -1.14 7.57
N THR A 110 -25.95 -1.89 8.62
CA THR A 110 -26.92 -2.69 9.38
C THR A 110 -27.97 -1.83 10.08
N ALA A 111 -27.58 -0.67 10.63
CA ALA A 111 -28.51 0.28 11.26
C ALA A 111 -29.45 0.95 10.23
N LEU A 112 -28.97 1.24 9.03
CA LEU A 112 -29.73 1.90 7.96
C LEU A 112 -30.46 0.91 7.02
N ALA A 113 -30.23 -0.38 7.14
CA ALA A 113 -30.83 -1.42 6.33
C ALA A 113 -32.38 -1.35 6.26
N PRO A 114 -33.12 -0.98 7.34
CA PRO A 114 -34.57 -0.82 7.24
C PRO A 114 -35.04 0.32 6.34
N SER A 115 -34.19 1.34 6.13
CA SER A 115 -34.56 2.58 5.44
C SER A 115 -34.06 2.68 4.00
N PHE A 116 -32.97 1.95 3.66
CA PHE A 116 -32.31 2.06 2.37
C PHE A 116 -31.94 0.69 1.78
N GLU A 117 -32.36 0.41 0.56
CA GLU A 117 -32.04 -0.84 -0.16
C GLU A 117 -30.53 -1.09 -0.32
N ILE A 118 -29.74 -0.04 -0.60
CA ILE A 118 -28.28 -0.14 -0.73
C ILE A 118 -27.67 -0.60 0.61
N ALA A 119 -28.11 -0.02 1.72
CA ALA A 119 -27.65 -0.40 3.05
C ALA A 119 -28.00 -1.84 3.38
N LYS A 120 -29.19 -2.29 3.00
CA LYS A 120 -29.65 -3.67 3.14
C LYS A 120 -28.79 -4.64 2.34
N THR A 121 -28.43 -4.30 1.11
CA THR A 121 -27.55 -5.12 0.26
C THR A 121 -26.15 -5.25 0.86
N ILE A 122 -25.56 -4.14 1.34
CA ILE A 122 -24.25 -4.15 1.99
C ILE A 122 -24.32 -4.97 3.30
N ALA A 123 -25.39 -4.83 4.08
CA ALA A 123 -25.59 -5.57 5.33
C ALA A 123 -25.84 -7.07 5.11
N SER A 124 -26.59 -7.44 4.07
CA SER A 124 -26.93 -8.84 3.75
C SER A 124 -25.77 -9.62 3.12
N GLY A 125 -24.73 -8.96 2.67
CA GLY A 125 -23.56 -9.58 2.04
C GLY A 125 -22.71 -10.45 2.97
N GLY A 126 -23.15 -10.67 4.23
CA GLY A 126 -22.57 -11.65 5.15
C GLY A 126 -21.04 -11.47 5.33
N VAL A 127 -20.62 -10.29 5.75
CA VAL A 127 -19.17 -9.98 5.83
C VAL A 127 -18.54 -10.76 6.99
N ASP A 128 -17.81 -11.79 6.64
CA ASP A 128 -16.93 -12.48 7.57
C ASP A 128 -15.75 -11.57 7.94
N LEU A 129 -15.54 -11.34 9.22
CA LEU A 129 -14.39 -10.56 9.72
C LEU A 129 -13.06 -11.10 9.19
N THR A 130 -12.96 -12.40 9.00
CA THR A 130 -11.78 -13.05 8.42
C THR A 130 -11.51 -12.56 7.02
N MET A 131 -12.54 -12.39 6.18
CA MET A 131 -12.42 -11.84 4.82
C MET A 131 -11.99 -10.37 4.84
N VAL A 132 -12.53 -9.56 5.76
CA VAL A 132 -12.13 -8.15 5.90
C VAL A 132 -10.67 -8.04 6.28
N PHE A 133 -10.23 -8.73 7.34
CA PHE A 133 -8.85 -8.69 7.77
C PHE A 133 -7.90 -9.30 6.73
N GLY A 134 -8.29 -10.38 6.08
CA GLY A 134 -7.53 -11.00 5.00
C GLY A 134 -7.33 -10.04 3.82
N SER A 135 -8.37 -9.34 3.37
CA SER A 135 -8.30 -8.38 2.27
C SER A 135 -7.43 -7.15 2.62
N VAL A 136 -7.55 -6.63 3.84
CA VAL A 136 -6.71 -5.51 4.33
C VAL A 136 -5.24 -5.92 4.39
N LEU A 137 -4.95 -7.11 4.93
CA LEU A 137 -3.58 -7.61 5.04
C LEU A 137 -2.96 -7.91 3.66
N MET A 138 -3.74 -8.47 2.73
CA MET A 138 -3.28 -8.72 1.36
C MET A 138 -3.01 -7.41 0.63
N ALA A 139 -3.89 -6.40 0.76
CA ALA A 139 -3.68 -5.07 0.18
C ALA A 139 -2.43 -4.40 0.75
N ALA A 140 -2.20 -4.51 2.07
CA ALA A 140 -0.99 -4.02 2.71
C ALA A 140 0.27 -4.73 2.20
N ALA A 141 0.24 -6.06 2.05
CA ALA A 141 1.34 -6.83 1.46
C ALA A 141 1.67 -6.35 0.05
N PHE A 142 0.65 -6.19 -0.78
CA PHE A 142 0.78 -5.68 -2.14
C PHE A 142 1.44 -4.29 -2.19
N VAL A 143 0.99 -3.38 -1.35
CA VAL A 143 1.56 -2.02 -1.27
C VAL A 143 3.01 -2.01 -0.78
N VAL A 144 3.35 -2.88 0.17
CA VAL A 144 4.74 -3.03 0.62
C VAL A 144 5.63 -3.54 -0.52
N VAL A 145 5.15 -4.47 -1.36
CA VAL A 145 5.87 -4.93 -2.56
C VAL A 145 6.05 -3.78 -3.55
N LEU A 146 4.99 -3.03 -3.85
CA LEU A 146 5.07 -1.88 -4.76
C LEU A 146 6.04 -0.81 -4.26
N ALA A 147 6.02 -0.49 -2.98
CA ALA A 147 6.95 0.45 -2.36
C ALA A 147 8.39 -0.07 -2.39
N SER A 148 8.59 -1.38 -2.22
CA SER A 148 9.90 -2.03 -2.30
C SER A 148 10.54 -1.92 -3.68
N LEU A 149 9.74 -1.82 -4.73
CA LEU A 149 10.19 -1.56 -6.11
C LEU A 149 10.39 -0.07 -6.38
N SER A 150 9.47 0.77 -5.91
CA SER A 150 9.47 2.20 -6.19
C SER A 150 10.52 2.97 -5.40
N LEU A 151 10.73 2.66 -4.12
CA LEU A 151 11.67 3.39 -3.26
C LEU A 151 13.12 3.37 -3.76
N PRO A 152 13.73 2.24 -4.17
CA PRO A 152 15.09 2.25 -4.72
C PRO A 152 15.20 3.12 -5.97
N LEU A 153 14.16 3.09 -6.83
CA LEU A 153 14.12 3.87 -8.05
C LEU A 153 14.06 5.38 -7.75
N ILE A 154 13.21 5.76 -6.81
CA ILE A 154 13.06 7.14 -6.34
C ILE A 154 14.37 7.63 -5.70
N MET A 155 14.98 6.82 -4.84
CA MET A 155 16.24 7.17 -4.18
C MET A 155 17.41 7.34 -5.16
N ARG A 156 17.39 6.63 -6.29
CA ARG A 156 18.40 6.75 -7.35
C ARG A 156 18.18 7.93 -8.25
N SER A 157 16.97 8.14 -8.75
CA SER A 157 16.67 9.06 -9.87
C SER A 157 15.92 10.33 -9.46
N GLY A 158 15.44 10.43 -8.22
CA GLY A 158 14.51 11.49 -7.76
C GLY A 158 13.07 11.23 -8.21
N MET A 159 12.13 11.99 -7.63
CA MET A 159 10.69 11.80 -7.86
C MET A 159 10.28 12.08 -9.31
N THR A 160 10.77 13.18 -9.90
CA THR A 160 10.35 13.62 -11.24
C THR A 160 10.69 12.59 -12.32
N ARG A 161 11.85 11.94 -12.22
CA ARG A 161 12.23 10.87 -13.15
C ARG A 161 11.52 9.56 -12.80
N ALA A 162 11.47 9.20 -11.51
CA ALA A 162 10.79 8.00 -11.05
C ALA A 162 9.29 8.02 -11.41
N ALA A 163 8.60 9.16 -11.28
CA ALA A 163 7.20 9.31 -11.64
C ALA A 163 6.89 9.03 -13.12
N ARG A 164 7.87 9.19 -14.02
CA ARG A 164 7.72 8.85 -15.43
C ARG A 164 7.91 7.36 -15.70
N PHE A 165 8.83 6.72 -15.00
CA PHE A 165 9.15 5.31 -15.22
C PHE A 165 8.25 4.35 -14.42
N LEU A 166 7.77 4.78 -13.25
CA LEU A 166 7.00 3.95 -12.34
C LEU A 166 5.69 3.41 -12.97
N PRO A 167 4.87 4.22 -13.66
CA PRO A 167 3.69 3.72 -14.36
C PRO A 167 4.04 2.70 -15.44
N VAL A 168 5.13 2.94 -16.20
CA VAL A 168 5.57 2.02 -17.24
C VAL A 168 6.01 0.68 -16.65
N VAL A 169 6.80 0.71 -15.57
CA VAL A 169 7.22 -0.51 -14.86
C VAL A 169 6.01 -1.25 -14.30
N MET A 170 5.04 -0.53 -13.73
CA MET A 170 3.79 -1.13 -13.22
C MET A 170 2.98 -1.80 -14.33
N VAL A 171 2.79 -1.11 -15.46
CA VAL A 171 2.10 -1.69 -16.63
C VAL A 171 2.83 -2.93 -17.13
N LEU A 172 4.16 -2.88 -17.24
CA LEU A 172 4.96 -4.04 -17.66
C LEU A 172 4.83 -5.22 -16.70
N ILE A 173 4.78 -4.98 -15.38
CA ILE A 173 4.60 -6.05 -14.39
C ILE A 173 3.19 -6.64 -14.51
N PHE A 174 2.15 -5.81 -14.57
CA PHE A 174 0.77 -6.29 -14.61
C PHE A 174 0.41 -6.92 -15.95
N VAL A 175 0.69 -6.23 -17.05
CA VAL A 175 0.38 -6.74 -18.40
C VAL A 175 1.32 -7.88 -18.77
N GLY A 176 2.61 -7.75 -18.49
CA GLY A 176 3.59 -8.81 -18.71
C GLY A 176 3.32 -10.03 -17.86
N GLY A 177 2.99 -9.85 -16.58
CA GLY A 177 2.58 -10.94 -15.69
C GLY A 177 1.30 -11.63 -16.17
N GLY A 178 0.27 -10.84 -16.55
CA GLY A 178 -0.97 -11.38 -17.12
C GLY A 178 -0.75 -12.15 -18.43
N PHE A 179 0.15 -11.65 -19.28
CA PHE A 179 0.50 -12.34 -20.52
C PHE A 179 1.30 -13.64 -20.27
N VAL A 180 2.21 -13.63 -19.31
CA VAL A 180 3.08 -14.80 -19.02
C VAL A 180 2.32 -15.91 -18.30
N PHE A 181 1.46 -15.55 -17.32
CA PHE A 181 0.74 -16.49 -16.47
C PHE A 181 -0.76 -16.66 -16.88
N GLY A 182 -1.24 -15.92 -17.86
CA GLY A 182 -2.61 -16.03 -18.37
C GLY A 182 -2.82 -17.31 -19.19
N GLU A 183 -4.06 -17.58 -19.57
CA GLU A 183 -4.51 -18.82 -20.23
C GLU A 183 -3.70 -19.17 -21.50
N ASP A 184 -3.33 -18.16 -22.29
CA ASP A 184 -2.54 -18.33 -23.53
C ASP A 184 -1.04 -18.07 -23.32
N GLY A 185 -0.58 -17.91 -22.10
CA GLY A 185 0.79 -17.53 -21.78
C GLY A 185 1.77 -18.70 -21.75
N PRO A 186 3.09 -18.43 -21.90
CA PRO A 186 4.12 -19.47 -21.88
C PRO A 186 4.23 -20.22 -20.55
N LEU A 187 3.71 -19.65 -19.46
CA LEU A 187 3.66 -20.26 -18.12
C LEU A 187 2.23 -20.43 -17.60
N SER A 188 1.24 -20.61 -18.50
CA SER A 188 -0.16 -20.82 -18.15
C SER A 188 -0.34 -21.99 -17.15
N ASN A 189 0.35 -23.11 -17.33
CA ASN A 189 0.32 -24.24 -16.41
C ASN A 189 0.72 -23.85 -14.98
N VAL A 190 1.69 -22.92 -14.82
CA VAL A 190 2.10 -22.42 -13.50
C VAL A 190 1.05 -21.49 -12.93
N GLY A 191 0.43 -20.65 -13.79
CA GLY A 191 -0.69 -19.81 -13.43
C GLY A 191 -1.89 -20.62 -12.93
N GLU A 192 -2.33 -21.60 -13.70
CA GLU A 192 -3.43 -22.50 -13.32
C GLU A 192 -3.14 -23.29 -12.05
N ALA A 193 -1.91 -23.80 -11.89
CA ALA A 193 -1.50 -24.49 -10.68
C ALA A 193 -1.52 -23.56 -9.44
N LEU A 194 -1.09 -22.31 -9.58
CA LEU A 194 -1.13 -21.32 -8.50
C LEU A 194 -2.57 -20.95 -8.12
N PHE A 195 -3.43 -20.66 -9.11
CA PHE A 195 -4.83 -20.33 -8.86
C PHE A 195 -5.58 -21.55 -8.30
N GLY A 196 -5.39 -22.73 -8.86
CA GLY A 196 -5.99 -23.97 -8.36
C GLY A 196 -5.52 -24.31 -6.95
N TRP A 197 -4.26 -24.00 -6.60
CA TRP A 197 -3.78 -24.16 -5.23
C TRP A 197 -4.45 -23.16 -4.28
N ILE A 198 -4.63 -21.89 -4.70
CA ILE A 198 -5.31 -20.87 -3.89
C ILE A 198 -6.79 -21.24 -3.68
N ASP A 199 -7.47 -21.71 -4.72
CA ASP A 199 -8.87 -22.14 -4.65
C ASP A 199 -9.08 -23.38 -3.77
N ALA A 200 -8.07 -24.26 -3.71
CA ALA A 200 -8.08 -25.44 -2.86
C ALA A 200 -7.79 -25.14 -1.38
N LEU A 201 -7.34 -23.91 -1.05
CA LEU A 201 -7.10 -23.50 0.33
C LEU A 201 -8.42 -23.34 1.09
N GLY A 202 -8.57 -24.04 2.19
CA GLY A 202 -9.65 -23.76 3.14
C GLY A 202 -9.45 -22.41 3.83
N PRO A 203 -10.48 -21.87 4.51
CA PRO A 203 -10.44 -20.53 5.11
C PRO A 203 -9.27 -20.32 6.09
N GLU A 204 -8.91 -21.34 6.87
CA GLU A 204 -7.77 -21.25 7.80
C GLU A 204 -6.42 -21.21 7.09
N SER A 205 -6.25 -22.03 6.06
CA SER A 205 -5.03 -22.06 5.24
C SER A 205 -4.88 -20.81 4.39
N LEU A 206 -5.97 -20.20 3.95
CA LEU A 206 -5.97 -18.93 3.23
C LEU A 206 -5.48 -17.79 4.14
N VAL A 207 -5.93 -17.72 5.39
CA VAL A 207 -5.42 -16.74 6.36
C VAL A 207 -3.92 -16.92 6.58
N LEU A 208 -3.45 -18.15 6.74
CA LEU A 208 -2.03 -18.44 6.88
C LEU A 208 -1.24 -18.00 5.63
N ALA A 209 -1.75 -18.28 4.43
CA ALA A 209 -1.12 -17.87 3.18
C ALA A 209 -0.99 -16.35 3.07
N VAL A 210 -2.01 -15.60 3.48
CA VAL A 210 -1.99 -14.13 3.48
C VAL A 210 -0.98 -13.59 4.50
N VAL A 211 -0.89 -14.19 5.69
CA VAL A 211 0.11 -13.81 6.70
C VAL A 211 1.53 -14.10 6.20
N VAL A 212 1.76 -15.23 5.55
CA VAL A 212 3.05 -15.58 4.95
C VAL A 212 3.40 -14.62 3.82
N ALA A 213 2.45 -14.26 2.96
CA ALA A 213 2.64 -13.27 1.89
C ALA A 213 3.02 -11.89 2.45
N PHE A 214 2.36 -11.46 3.54
CA PHE A 214 2.72 -10.21 4.22
C PHE A 214 4.11 -10.27 4.83
N ALA A 215 4.48 -11.36 5.50
CA ALA A 215 5.83 -11.54 6.04
C ALA A 215 6.90 -11.54 4.93
N ALA A 216 6.63 -12.20 3.81
CA ALA A 216 7.49 -12.18 2.63
C ALA A 216 7.64 -10.76 2.05
N SER A 217 6.56 -9.98 1.98
CA SER A 217 6.61 -8.59 1.53
C SER A 217 7.48 -7.71 2.44
N LEU A 218 7.46 -7.93 3.75
CA LEU A 218 8.34 -7.23 4.71
C LEU A 218 9.81 -7.64 4.53
N ALA A 219 10.10 -8.90 4.23
CA ALA A 219 11.45 -9.35 3.91
C ALA A 219 11.96 -8.70 2.62
N LEU A 220 11.14 -8.61 1.57
CA LEU A 220 11.45 -7.87 0.34
C LEU A 220 11.70 -6.38 0.62
N CYS A 221 10.90 -5.78 1.50
CA CYS A 221 11.08 -4.39 1.93
C CYS A 221 12.43 -4.18 2.62
N ALA A 222 12.87 -5.11 3.47
CA ALA A 222 14.17 -5.05 4.11
C ALA A 222 15.33 -5.16 3.10
N ILE A 223 15.23 -6.06 2.13
CA ILE A 223 16.20 -6.17 1.02
C ILE A 223 16.23 -4.88 0.21
N SER A 224 15.06 -4.34 -0.14
CA SER A 224 14.90 -3.08 -0.86
C SER A 224 15.55 -1.92 -0.13
N ALA A 225 15.43 -1.86 1.21
CA ALA A 225 16.08 -0.84 2.02
C ALA A 225 17.62 -0.89 1.91
N VAL A 226 18.20 -2.10 1.91
CA VAL A 226 19.65 -2.28 1.72
C VAL A 226 20.09 -1.82 0.32
N VAL A 227 19.33 -2.16 -0.72
CA VAL A 227 19.59 -1.71 -2.10
C VAL A 227 19.48 -0.19 -2.20
N SER A 228 18.44 0.40 -1.61
CA SER A 228 18.24 1.85 -1.58
C SER A 228 19.38 2.59 -0.88
N MET A 229 19.91 2.04 0.20
CA MET A 229 21.08 2.62 0.89
C MET A 229 22.31 2.66 -0.02
N ARG A 230 22.55 1.60 -0.81
CA ARG A 230 23.68 1.57 -1.78
C ARG A 230 23.47 2.61 -2.88
N PHE A 231 22.29 2.73 -3.46
CA PHE A 231 21.99 3.72 -4.50
C PHE A 231 22.09 5.15 -3.98
N TYR A 232 21.60 5.41 -2.78
CA TYR A 232 21.67 6.74 -2.19
C TYR A 232 23.09 7.14 -1.78
N ALA A 233 23.96 6.17 -1.44
CA ALA A 233 25.37 6.43 -1.12
C ALA A 233 26.18 6.89 -2.34
N THR A 234 25.86 6.41 -3.53
CA THR A 234 26.56 6.73 -4.79
C THR A 234 25.96 7.91 -5.55
N ARG A 235 24.83 8.47 -5.08
CA ARG A 235 24.18 9.61 -5.74
C ARG A 235 24.95 10.90 -5.51
N GLU A 236 25.27 11.59 -6.60
CA GLU A 236 25.78 12.97 -6.62
C GLU A 236 24.58 13.92 -6.74
N PHE A 237 24.60 15.03 -5.95
CA PHE A 237 23.52 16.01 -5.86
C PHE A 237 23.94 17.34 -6.48
#